data_8eb7c2b640dd22220d3539d05ad32fa8
#
_entry.id   8eb7c2b640dd22220d3539d05ad32fa8
#
_cell.length_a   1.000
_cell.length_b   1.000
_cell.length_c   1.000
_cell.angle_alpha   90.00
_cell.angle_beta   90.00
_cell.angle_gamma   90.00
#
_symmetry.space_group_name_H-M   'P 1'
#
loop_
_entity.id
_entity.type
_entity.pdbx_description
1 polymer ?
#
loop_
_entity_poly.entity_id
_entity_poly.type
_entity_poly.pdbx_seq_one_letter_code
_entity_poly.pdbx_strand_id
1 'polypeptide(L)'
;QPLPFDGIKVICRRAAMEFKAGIKANLGLGMPQSVGNIMDEEGVSKDITLISESGNIGGVPAIGPLFGSHYNVEASSDQGDHFNMFDGEGLACVGFGLSEVDPTGAMNTSILNGTVIGVGGLMNIASTAKKSVVLGTFTAGGIKTSVRDGKMVIEHEGKFKKFVNQIRQSSFSARRAVADGKEVIYITERAVFEATADGLLLTEIAPGIDLQKDILDQMEFAPIIPEGGPKLMPAEIFQETWGGLKNYFYS
;
A
#
# COMPACT_ATOMS: atom_id res chain seq x y z
N GLN A 1 9.98 -15.54 6.83
CA GLN A 1 9.22 -16.66 6.23
C GLN A 1 8.37 -16.14 5.08
N PRO A 2 8.23 -16.88 3.98
CA PRO A 2 7.37 -16.51 2.87
C PRO A 2 5.92 -16.27 3.33
N LEU A 3 5.26 -15.28 2.72
CA LEU A 3 3.85 -15.04 2.97
C LEU A 3 2.99 -16.18 2.41
N PRO A 4 1.88 -16.55 3.08
CA PRO A 4 0.87 -17.44 2.50
C PRO A 4 0.39 -16.91 1.15
N PHE A 5 0.10 -17.80 0.20
CA PHE A 5 -0.38 -17.39 -1.12
C PHE A 5 -1.89 -17.13 -1.09
N ASP A 6 -2.23 -15.90 -0.80
CA ASP A 6 -3.60 -15.38 -0.69
C ASP A 6 -3.70 -13.95 -1.23
N GLY A 7 -4.81 -13.26 -0.99
CA GLY A 7 -5.01 -11.87 -1.40
C GLY A 7 -4.01 -10.90 -0.78
N ILE A 8 -3.52 -11.17 0.43
CA ILE A 8 -2.51 -10.31 1.08
C ILE A 8 -1.19 -10.38 0.32
N LYS A 9 -0.78 -11.58 -0.09
CA LYS A 9 0.44 -11.74 -0.91
C LYS A 9 0.31 -11.05 -2.26
N VAL A 10 -0.86 -11.10 -2.89
CA VAL A 10 -1.14 -10.38 -4.16
C VAL A 10 -1.03 -8.87 -3.96
N ILE A 11 -1.64 -8.30 -2.91
CA ILE A 11 -1.51 -6.88 -2.57
C ILE A 11 -0.04 -6.50 -2.42
N CYS A 12 0.72 -7.27 -1.63
CA CYS A 12 2.13 -6.98 -1.37
C CYS A 12 3.00 -7.11 -2.62
N ARG A 13 2.73 -8.07 -3.51
CA ARG A 13 3.41 -8.22 -4.80
C ARG A 13 3.11 -7.02 -5.71
N ARG A 14 1.83 -6.63 -5.84
CA ARG A 14 1.45 -5.47 -6.64
C ARG A 14 2.07 -4.18 -6.08
N ALA A 15 2.08 -4.02 -4.76
CA ALA A 15 2.70 -2.88 -4.10
C ALA A 15 4.22 -2.84 -4.30
N ALA A 16 4.91 -3.98 -4.25
CA ALA A 16 6.35 -4.06 -4.44
C ALA A 16 6.80 -3.52 -5.81
N MET A 17 5.95 -3.61 -6.85
CA MET A 17 6.23 -3.09 -8.20
C MET A 17 6.38 -1.56 -8.23
N GLU A 18 5.87 -0.86 -7.22
CA GLU A 18 5.96 0.61 -7.10
C GLU A 18 7.30 1.11 -6.55
N PHE A 19 8.08 0.20 -5.99
CA PHE A 19 9.40 0.51 -5.42
C PHE A 19 10.50 0.22 -6.44
N LYS A 20 11.59 0.98 -6.38
CA LYS A 20 12.68 0.91 -7.35
C LYS A 20 14.03 0.68 -6.65
N ALA A 21 14.98 0.15 -7.41
CA ALA A 21 16.35 0.01 -6.92
C ALA A 21 17.00 1.37 -6.59
N GLY A 22 17.84 1.39 -5.57
CA GLY A 22 18.63 2.56 -5.19
C GLY A 22 17.88 3.65 -4.44
N ILE A 23 16.57 3.51 -4.19
CA ILE A 23 15.81 4.53 -3.45
C ILE A 23 15.86 4.31 -1.94
N LYS A 24 15.57 5.40 -1.19
CA LYS A 24 15.23 5.36 0.23
C LYS A 24 13.71 5.30 0.37
N ALA A 25 13.22 4.33 1.13
CA ALA A 25 11.79 4.08 1.29
C ALA A 25 11.42 3.74 2.74
N ASN A 26 10.18 3.99 3.12
CA ASN A 26 9.62 3.57 4.41
C ASN A 26 8.43 2.66 4.21
N LEU A 27 8.28 1.67 5.08
CA LEU A 27 7.13 0.76 5.12
C LEU A 27 6.48 0.83 6.50
N GLY A 28 5.26 1.37 6.54
CA GLY A 28 4.48 1.54 7.76
C GLY A 28 3.99 0.23 8.37
N LEU A 29 3.41 0.33 9.55
CA LEU A 29 2.91 -0.79 10.35
C LEU A 29 1.90 -1.67 9.60
N GLY A 30 1.97 -2.96 9.82
CA GLY A 30 1.01 -3.95 9.34
C GLY A 30 1.33 -4.45 7.93
N MET A 31 0.35 -4.42 7.04
CA MET A 31 0.52 -4.96 5.68
C MET A 31 1.68 -4.34 4.90
N PRO A 32 1.98 -3.03 4.98
CA PRO A 32 3.12 -2.45 4.28
C PRO A 32 4.46 -3.12 4.60
N GLN A 33 4.69 -3.56 5.85
CA GLN A 33 5.93 -4.27 6.21
C GLN A 33 6.12 -5.55 5.40
N SER A 34 5.02 -6.22 5.05
CA SER A 34 5.06 -7.45 4.27
C SER A 34 5.54 -7.24 2.82
N VAL A 35 5.54 -6.00 2.33
CA VAL A 35 6.18 -5.66 1.04
C VAL A 35 7.69 -5.90 1.11
N GLY A 36 8.33 -5.59 2.24
CA GLY A 36 9.75 -5.90 2.47
C GLY A 36 10.05 -7.41 2.40
N ASN A 37 9.12 -8.26 2.88
CA ASN A 37 9.25 -9.71 2.76
C ASN A 37 9.15 -10.17 1.29
N ILE A 38 8.27 -9.56 0.48
CA ILE A 38 8.20 -9.83 -0.96
C ILE A 38 9.53 -9.43 -1.64
N MET A 39 10.09 -8.28 -1.31
CA MET A 39 11.39 -7.85 -1.84
C MET A 39 12.52 -8.83 -1.49
N ASP A 40 12.46 -9.41 -0.28
CA ASP A 40 13.42 -10.43 0.15
C ASP A 40 13.20 -11.77 -0.57
N GLU A 41 11.95 -12.24 -0.69
CA GLU A 41 11.58 -13.43 -1.47
C GLU A 41 12.05 -13.33 -2.94
N GLU A 42 11.97 -12.15 -3.55
CA GLU A 42 12.35 -11.86 -4.94
C GLU A 42 13.85 -11.53 -5.10
N GLY A 43 14.61 -11.49 -3.98
CA GLY A 43 16.05 -11.27 -3.96
C GLY A 43 16.50 -9.87 -4.37
N VAL A 44 15.68 -8.84 -4.10
CA VAL A 44 15.97 -7.43 -4.41
C VAL A 44 16.12 -6.55 -3.15
N SER A 45 15.90 -7.09 -1.95
CA SER A 45 15.90 -6.33 -0.69
C SER A 45 17.21 -5.60 -0.41
N LYS A 46 18.33 -6.10 -0.93
CA LYS A 46 19.66 -5.46 -0.78
C LYS A 46 19.88 -4.23 -1.67
N ASP A 47 19.04 -4.03 -2.68
CA ASP A 47 19.18 -2.97 -3.67
C ASP A 47 18.22 -1.78 -3.40
N ILE A 48 17.59 -1.77 -2.22
CA ILE A 48 16.76 -0.67 -1.71
C ILE A 48 17.12 -0.39 -0.25
N THR A 49 17.13 0.87 0.17
CA THR A 49 17.36 1.23 1.56
C THR A 49 16.03 1.45 2.26
N LEU A 50 15.58 0.45 3.03
CA LEU A 50 14.39 0.57 3.87
C LEU A 50 14.74 1.26 5.18
N ILE A 51 13.97 2.28 5.55
CA ILE A 51 14.21 3.11 6.73
C ILE A 51 12.96 3.12 7.58
N SER A 52 13.09 2.76 8.87
CA SER A 52 11.98 2.88 9.83
C SER A 52 12.04 4.20 10.59
N GLU A 53 10.89 4.73 10.99
CA GLU A 53 10.82 5.93 11.83
C GLU A 53 11.44 5.73 13.23
N SER A 54 11.56 4.47 13.68
CA SER A 54 12.15 4.09 14.95
C SER A 54 13.68 4.10 14.97
N GLY A 55 14.34 4.42 13.84
CA GLY A 55 15.77 4.65 13.82
C GLY A 55 16.61 3.63 13.05
N ASN A 56 16.02 2.62 12.39
CA ASN A 56 16.80 1.62 11.64
C ASN A 56 16.90 1.98 10.16
N ILE A 57 18.08 1.80 9.60
CA ILE A 57 18.42 2.02 8.18
C ILE A 57 18.92 0.70 7.59
N GLY A 58 18.38 0.32 6.45
CA GLY A 58 18.73 -0.90 5.74
C GLY A 58 18.13 -2.16 6.36
N GLY A 59 18.45 -3.29 5.76
CA GLY A 59 17.92 -4.60 6.16
C GLY A 59 16.46 -4.82 5.79
N VAL A 60 15.84 -5.84 6.38
CA VAL A 60 14.46 -6.26 6.12
C VAL A 60 13.60 -5.93 7.34
N PRO A 61 12.49 -5.19 7.20
CA PRO A 61 11.59 -4.89 8.30
C PRO A 61 11.04 -6.16 8.97
N ALA A 62 11.04 -6.19 10.29
CA ALA A 62 10.40 -7.24 11.06
C ALA A 62 8.89 -7.01 11.13
N ILE A 63 8.11 -8.07 11.01
CA ILE A 63 6.65 -8.01 11.01
C ILE A 63 6.05 -8.25 12.40
N GLY A 64 4.80 -7.82 12.60
CA GLY A 64 4.03 -8.08 13.82
C GLY A 64 4.57 -7.35 15.04
N PRO A 65 4.73 -8.05 16.20
CA PRO A 65 5.13 -7.42 17.47
C PRO A 65 6.51 -6.76 17.46
N LEU A 66 7.35 -7.09 16.49
CA LEU A 66 8.70 -6.53 16.31
C LEU A 66 8.70 -5.30 15.39
N PHE A 67 7.55 -4.69 15.14
CA PHE A 67 7.45 -3.47 14.34
C PHE A 67 8.47 -2.41 14.77
N GLY A 68 9.09 -1.76 13.79
CA GLY A 68 10.15 -0.78 14.01
C GLY A 68 11.55 -1.37 14.08
N SER A 69 11.68 -2.71 14.24
CA SER A 69 12.97 -3.40 14.14
C SER A 69 13.22 -3.90 12.72
N HIS A 70 14.48 -4.04 12.35
CA HIS A 70 14.89 -4.64 11.08
C HIS A 70 15.89 -5.78 11.33
N TYR A 71 15.88 -6.79 10.47
CA TYR A 71 16.93 -7.80 10.39
C TYR A 71 18.07 -7.25 9.51
N ASN A 72 19.33 -7.53 9.92
CA ASN A 72 20.53 -7.09 9.17
C ASN A 72 20.60 -5.57 8.97
N VAL A 73 20.38 -4.82 10.03
CA VAL A 73 20.46 -3.35 10.05
C VAL A 73 21.86 -2.89 9.63
N GLU A 74 21.94 -1.90 8.75
CA GLU A 74 23.20 -1.29 8.30
C GLU A 74 23.64 -0.16 9.23
N ALA A 75 22.67 0.62 9.74
CA ALA A 75 22.91 1.70 10.68
C ALA A 75 21.67 1.92 11.56
N SER A 76 21.90 2.57 12.72
CA SER A 76 20.81 2.98 13.62
C SER A 76 21.12 4.36 14.19
N SER A 77 20.09 5.19 14.34
CA SER A 77 20.13 6.45 15.06
C SER A 77 18.87 6.62 15.90
N ASP A 78 18.70 7.74 16.59
CA ASP A 78 17.46 7.97 17.31
C ASP A 78 16.32 8.43 16.40
N GLN A 79 15.10 8.35 16.90
CA GLN A 79 13.87 8.68 16.17
C GLN A 79 13.84 10.15 15.72
N GLY A 80 14.38 11.08 16.53
CA GLY A 80 14.39 12.50 16.20
C GLY A 80 15.25 12.78 14.96
N ASP A 81 16.40 12.15 14.84
CA ASP A 81 17.28 12.27 13.68
C ASP A 81 16.62 11.73 12.41
N HIS A 82 15.86 10.61 12.53
CA HIS A 82 15.12 10.07 11.40
C HIS A 82 14.02 11.01 10.91
N PHE A 83 13.27 11.63 11.82
CA PHE A 83 12.26 12.63 11.42
C PHE A 83 12.90 13.86 10.80
N ASN A 84 14.03 14.34 11.33
CA ASN A 84 14.79 15.43 10.70
C ASN A 84 15.25 15.07 9.28
N MET A 85 15.68 13.81 9.06
CA MET A 85 16.04 13.33 7.73
C MET A 85 14.83 13.27 6.80
N PHE A 86 13.68 12.76 7.27
CA PHE A 86 12.45 12.70 6.47
C PHE A 86 11.96 14.09 6.08
N ASP A 87 11.94 15.04 7.04
CA ASP A 87 11.46 16.39 6.82
C ASP A 87 12.43 17.21 5.93
N GLY A 88 13.74 16.89 5.95
CA GLY A 88 14.76 17.56 5.15
C GLY A 88 14.89 17.01 3.74
N GLU A 89 15.32 15.75 3.60
CA GLU A 89 15.58 15.12 2.30
C GLU A 89 14.33 14.49 1.67
N GLY A 90 13.43 14.00 2.53
CA GLY A 90 12.25 13.24 2.12
C GLY A 90 12.58 11.80 1.71
N LEU A 91 11.54 11.06 1.35
CA LEU A 91 11.61 9.68 0.88
C LEU A 91 11.12 9.58 -0.56
N ALA A 92 11.74 8.70 -1.35
CA ALA A 92 11.31 8.48 -2.73
C ALA A 92 9.93 7.79 -2.78
N CYS A 93 9.75 6.76 -1.95
CA CYS A 93 8.52 5.98 -1.90
C CYS A 93 8.20 5.55 -0.47
N VAL A 94 6.92 5.56 -0.11
CA VAL A 94 6.45 5.15 1.22
C VAL A 94 5.22 4.25 1.11
N GLY A 95 5.12 3.26 2.01
CA GLY A 95 3.98 2.36 2.10
C GLY A 95 3.14 2.63 3.35
N PHE A 96 1.83 2.78 3.20
CA PHE A 96 0.87 2.99 4.30
C PHE A 96 -0.27 1.98 4.27
N GLY A 97 -0.81 1.67 5.45
CA GLY A 97 -2.00 0.82 5.56
C GLY A 97 -3.27 1.55 5.09
N LEU A 98 -4.08 0.87 4.25
CA LEU A 98 -5.39 1.35 3.80
C LEU A 98 -6.42 1.18 4.92
N SER A 99 -7.03 2.28 5.32
CA SER A 99 -8.14 2.32 6.28
C SER A 99 -9.42 2.85 5.60
N GLU A 100 -9.92 4.04 5.93
CA GLU A 100 -11.04 4.66 5.22
C GLU A 100 -10.50 5.65 4.18
N VAL A 101 -11.13 5.67 2.99
CA VAL A 101 -10.77 6.59 1.89
C VAL A 101 -12.04 7.18 1.31
N ASP A 102 -12.05 8.49 1.06
CA ASP A 102 -13.18 9.21 0.44
C ASP A 102 -12.97 9.45 -1.07
N PRO A 103 -13.97 10.00 -1.80
CA PRO A 103 -13.86 10.25 -3.24
C PRO A 103 -12.68 11.13 -3.65
N THR A 104 -12.15 11.98 -2.76
CA THR A 104 -10.99 12.85 -3.03
C THR A 104 -9.65 12.14 -2.84
N GLY A 105 -9.68 10.89 -2.38
CA GLY A 105 -8.50 10.13 -1.96
C GLY A 105 -8.00 10.54 -0.57
N ALA A 106 -8.72 11.39 0.18
CA ALA A 106 -8.33 11.64 1.56
C ALA A 106 -8.52 10.38 2.40
N MET A 107 -7.61 10.15 3.35
CA MET A 107 -7.55 8.92 4.13
C MET A 107 -7.63 9.21 5.63
N ASN A 108 -8.40 8.39 6.34
CA ASN A 108 -8.42 8.32 7.79
C ASN A 108 -7.60 7.11 8.27
N THR A 109 -6.61 7.36 9.11
CA THR A 109 -5.85 6.31 9.81
C THR A 109 -5.81 6.56 11.33
N SER A 110 -6.38 7.65 11.79
CA SER A 110 -6.26 8.11 13.19
C SER A 110 -7.42 7.69 14.08
N ILE A 111 -8.58 7.38 13.50
CA ILE A 111 -9.75 6.91 14.25
C ILE A 111 -10.24 5.60 13.63
N LEU A 112 -10.00 4.49 14.30
CA LEU A 112 -10.41 3.15 13.85
C LEU A 112 -11.43 2.57 14.83
N ASN A 113 -12.59 2.13 14.32
CA ASN A 113 -13.67 1.54 15.12
C ASN A 113 -14.10 2.42 16.33
N GLY A 114 -14.09 3.75 16.13
CA GLY A 114 -14.42 4.71 17.18
C GLY A 114 -13.32 4.99 18.21
N THR A 115 -12.17 4.33 18.09
CA THR A 115 -11.00 4.54 18.96
C THR A 115 -10.00 5.46 18.30
N VAL A 116 -9.56 6.48 19.01
CA VAL A 116 -8.47 7.36 18.58
C VAL A 116 -7.15 6.64 18.79
N ILE A 117 -6.45 6.30 17.70
CA ILE A 117 -5.14 5.64 17.73
C ILE A 117 -4.00 6.61 17.36
N GLY A 118 -4.33 7.77 16.80
CA GLY A 118 -3.37 8.75 16.32
C GLY A 118 -2.81 8.43 14.92
N VAL A 119 -2.03 9.34 14.39
CA VAL A 119 -1.46 9.25 13.04
C VAL A 119 -0.03 8.70 13.01
N GLY A 120 0.65 8.64 14.18
CA GLY A 120 2.08 8.29 14.23
C GLY A 120 2.92 9.21 13.33
N GLY A 121 3.92 8.66 12.69
CA GLY A 121 4.81 9.36 11.75
C GLY A 121 4.23 9.62 10.37
N LEU A 122 2.99 9.18 10.09
CA LEU A 122 2.38 9.28 8.76
C LEU A 122 2.38 10.70 8.21
N MET A 123 2.12 11.71 9.04
CA MET A 123 2.04 13.11 8.59
C MET A 123 3.37 13.61 8.04
N ASN A 124 4.46 13.39 8.75
CA ASN A 124 5.80 13.78 8.31
C ASN A 124 6.24 12.98 7.07
N ILE A 125 6.13 11.65 7.16
CA ILE A 125 6.58 10.74 6.12
C ILE A 125 5.81 10.97 4.81
N ALA A 126 4.47 11.08 4.86
CA ALA A 126 3.65 11.29 3.67
C ALA A 126 3.79 12.70 3.10
N SER A 127 4.03 13.72 3.96
CA SER A 127 4.16 15.11 3.51
C SER A 127 5.42 15.35 2.68
N THR A 128 6.46 14.55 2.86
CA THR A 128 7.75 14.70 2.17
C THR A 128 7.99 13.66 1.09
N ALA A 129 7.33 12.51 1.14
CA ALA A 129 7.46 11.45 0.15
C ALA A 129 7.05 11.91 -1.26
N LYS A 130 7.78 11.45 -2.28
CA LYS A 130 7.44 11.69 -3.70
C LYS A 130 6.30 10.79 -4.17
N LYS A 131 6.24 9.56 -3.64
CA LYS A 131 5.20 8.58 -3.94
C LYS A 131 4.68 7.92 -2.67
N SER A 132 3.36 7.86 -2.53
CA SER A 132 2.66 7.17 -1.45
C SER A 132 1.91 5.96 -1.99
N VAL A 133 2.25 4.77 -1.50
CA VAL A 133 1.59 3.50 -1.81
C VAL A 133 0.73 3.11 -0.62
N VAL A 134 -0.58 3.25 -0.77
CA VAL A 134 -1.56 2.90 0.27
C VAL A 134 -2.10 1.51 -0.03
N LEU A 135 -1.89 0.56 0.88
CA LEU A 135 -2.21 -0.83 0.60
C LEU A 135 -3.01 -1.50 1.73
N GLY A 136 -3.94 -2.36 1.33
CA GLY A 136 -4.79 -3.11 2.27
C GLY A 136 -5.92 -3.83 1.55
N THR A 137 -6.68 -4.62 2.29
CA THR A 137 -7.87 -5.28 1.73
C THR A 137 -8.93 -4.26 1.34
N PHE A 138 -9.73 -4.56 0.31
CA PHE A 138 -10.77 -3.67 -0.22
C PHE A 138 -11.86 -3.36 0.80
N THR A 139 -12.30 -4.38 1.52
CA THR A 139 -13.23 -4.26 2.66
C THR A 139 -12.58 -4.76 3.95
N ALA A 140 -13.20 -4.53 5.09
CA ALA A 140 -12.72 -4.97 6.40
C ALA A 140 -13.77 -5.80 7.15
N GLY A 141 -13.36 -6.47 8.24
CA GLY A 141 -14.27 -7.20 9.09
C GLY A 141 -14.62 -8.59 8.56
N GLY A 142 -13.61 -9.39 8.28
CA GLY A 142 -13.75 -10.82 7.98
C GLY A 142 -13.72 -11.18 6.50
N ILE A 143 -13.16 -10.31 5.66
CA ILE A 143 -12.90 -10.64 4.26
C ILE A 143 -12.03 -11.90 4.17
N LYS A 144 -12.39 -12.81 3.24
CA LYS A 144 -11.61 -13.99 2.89
C LYS A 144 -11.45 -14.06 1.39
N THR A 145 -10.23 -14.24 0.95
CA THR A 145 -9.86 -14.29 -0.46
C THR A 145 -8.92 -15.46 -0.72
N SER A 146 -8.95 -16.00 -1.91
CA SER A 146 -8.00 -16.99 -2.40
C SER A 146 -7.62 -16.69 -3.84
N VAL A 147 -6.53 -17.30 -4.30
CA VAL A 147 -6.14 -17.29 -5.72
C VAL A 147 -6.34 -18.69 -6.26
N ARG A 148 -7.14 -18.83 -7.34
CA ARG A 148 -7.41 -20.10 -8.01
C ARG A 148 -7.23 -19.92 -9.51
N ASP A 149 -6.45 -20.76 -10.13
CA ASP A 149 -6.20 -20.72 -11.58
C ASP A 149 -5.78 -19.34 -12.10
N GLY A 150 -4.93 -18.64 -11.34
CA GLY A 150 -4.45 -17.30 -11.68
C GLY A 150 -5.50 -16.19 -11.54
N LYS A 151 -6.59 -16.44 -10.83
CA LYS A 151 -7.70 -15.49 -10.61
C LYS A 151 -7.93 -15.24 -9.13
N MET A 152 -8.25 -13.99 -8.79
CA MET A 152 -8.73 -13.62 -7.45
C MET A 152 -10.15 -14.14 -7.25
N VAL A 153 -10.39 -14.74 -6.11
CA VAL A 153 -11.72 -15.22 -5.67
C VAL A 153 -12.06 -14.59 -4.33
N ILE A 154 -13.19 -13.90 -4.26
CA ILE A 154 -13.75 -13.38 -3.01
C ILE A 154 -14.63 -14.48 -2.41
N GLU A 155 -14.12 -15.20 -1.43
CA GLU A 155 -14.86 -16.28 -0.75
C GLU A 155 -15.88 -15.75 0.25
N HIS A 156 -15.51 -14.66 0.93
CA HIS A 156 -16.37 -13.98 1.89
C HIS A 156 -16.04 -12.47 1.86
N GLU A 157 -17.06 -11.65 1.64
CA GLU A 157 -16.93 -10.20 1.65
C GLU A 157 -16.80 -9.67 3.09
N GLY A 158 -16.01 -8.60 3.27
CA GLY A 158 -15.87 -7.93 4.56
C GLY A 158 -17.15 -7.16 4.92
N LYS A 159 -17.40 -7.03 6.22
CA LYS A 159 -18.60 -6.35 6.74
C LYS A 159 -18.58 -4.84 6.57
N PHE A 160 -17.38 -4.24 6.45
CA PHE A 160 -17.19 -2.81 6.46
C PHE A 160 -16.55 -2.34 5.16
N LYS A 161 -17.21 -1.39 4.48
CA LYS A 161 -16.64 -0.68 3.35
C LYS A 161 -15.53 0.25 3.82
N LYS A 162 -14.46 0.36 3.05
CA LYS A 162 -13.35 1.29 3.30
C LYS A 162 -13.38 2.49 2.35
N PHE A 163 -13.97 2.32 1.18
CA PHE A 163 -14.21 3.40 0.21
C PHE A 163 -15.57 4.01 0.53
N VAL A 164 -15.57 5.12 1.30
CA VAL A 164 -16.74 5.72 1.93
C VAL A 164 -16.98 7.13 1.41
N ASN A 165 -18.24 7.59 1.42
CA ASN A 165 -18.58 8.95 0.98
C ASN A 165 -17.88 10.02 1.82
N GLN A 166 -17.69 9.76 3.12
CA GLN A 166 -17.07 10.68 4.05
C GLN A 166 -16.25 9.92 5.09
N ILE A 167 -14.96 10.22 5.15
CA ILE A 167 -14.06 9.72 6.19
C ILE A 167 -14.33 10.42 7.51
N ARG A 168 -14.07 9.75 8.63
CA ARG A 168 -14.28 10.30 9.98
C ARG A 168 -13.34 11.46 10.30
N GLN A 169 -12.11 11.38 9.81
CA GLN A 169 -11.09 12.42 9.98
C GLN A 169 -10.06 12.29 8.85
N SER A 170 -9.60 13.41 8.30
CA SER A 170 -8.52 13.41 7.32
C SER A 170 -7.16 13.35 8.02
N SER A 171 -6.47 12.23 7.89
CA SER A 171 -5.08 12.04 8.35
C SER A 171 -4.08 12.29 7.22
N PHE A 172 -4.54 12.17 5.97
CA PHE A 172 -3.75 12.36 4.75
C PHE A 172 -4.67 12.89 3.64
N SER A 173 -4.18 13.85 2.86
CA SER A 173 -4.92 14.42 1.72
C SER A 173 -4.20 14.10 0.41
N ALA A 174 -4.72 13.13 -0.35
CA ALA A 174 -4.19 12.82 -1.67
C ALA A 174 -4.34 13.99 -2.65
N ARG A 175 -5.46 14.74 -2.58
CA ARG A 175 -5.65 15.95 -3.39
C ARG A 175 -4.54 16.97 -3.21
N ARG A 176 -4.07 17.17 -1.95
CA ARG A 176 -2.94 18.05 -1.68
C ARG A 176 -1.64 17.46 -2.22
N ALA A 177 -1.40 16.18 -2.03
CA ALA A 177 -0.21 15.49 -2.54
C ALA A 177 -0.14 15.61 -4.08
N VAL A 178 -1.23 15.36 -4.79
CA VAL A 178 -1.32 15.50 -6.26
C VAL A 178 -1.08 16.96 -6.68
N ALA A 179 -1.65 17.94 -5.98
CA ALA A 179 -1.40 19.37 -6.27
C ALA A 179 0.08 19.76 -6.08
N ASP A 180 0.78 19.09 -5.17
CA ASP A 180 2.22 19.25 -4.93
C ASP A 180 3.09 18.39 -5.89
N GLY A 181 2.49 17.78 -6.94
CA GLY A 181 3.19 16.97 -7.94
C GLY A 181 3.62 15.58 -7.47
N LYS A 182 3.02 15.05 -6.42
CA LYS A 182 3.31 13.73 -5.86
C LYS A 182 2.36 12.67 -6.37
N GLU A 183 2.80 11.43 -6.38
CA GLU A 183 1.99 10.28 -6.76
C GLU A 183 1.36 9.63 -5.53
N VAL A 184 0.09 9.26 -5.64
CA VAL A 184 -0.62 8.48 -4.61
C VAL A 184 -1.40 7.35 -5.27
N ILE A 185 -1.09 6.12 -4.87
CA ILE A 185 -1.71 4.91 -5.40
C ILE A 185 -2.31 4.07 -4.27
N TYR A 186 -3.52 3.53 -4.48
CA TYR A 186 -4.23 2.66 -3.55
C TYR A 186 -4.31 1.26 -4.15
N ILE A 187 -3.80 0.27 -3.42
CA ILE A 187 -3.67 -1.11 -3.89
C ILE A 187 -4.42 -2.04 -2.96
N THR A 188 -5.33 -2.80 -3.54
CA THR A 188 -6.07 -3.85 -2.85
C THR A 188 -5.88 -5.20 -3.56
N GLU A 189 -6.44 -6.27 -3.00
CA GLU A 189 -6.39 -7.59 -3.63
C GLU A 189 -7.16 -7.65 -4.95
N ARG A 190 -8.06 -6.69 -5.20
CA ARG A 190 -8.99 -6.72 -6.34
C ARG A 190 -8.94 -5.50 -7.25
N ALA A 191 -8.45 -4.36 -6.77
CA ALA A 191 -8.45 -3.10 -7.49
C ALA A 191 -7.23 -2.24 -7.16
N VAL A 192 -6.78 -1.45 -8.14
CA VAL A 192 -5.79 -0.39 -7.97
C VAL A 192 -6.41 0.93 -8.39
N PHE A 193 -6.22 1.96 -7.56
CA PHE A 193 -6.64 3.32 -7.87
C PHE A 193 -5.45 4.27 -7.83
N GLU A 194 -5.48 5.28 -8.68
CA GLU A 194 -4.58 6.42 -8.61
C GLU A 194 -5.35 7.67 -8.19
N ALA A 195 -4.76 8.46 -7.30
CA ALA A 195 -5.33 9.77 -6.99
C ALA A 195 -5.04 10.75 -8.12
N THR A 196 -6.06 11.48 -8.54
CA THR A 196 -5.97 12.55 -9.53
C THR A 196 -6.53 13.85 -8.95
N ALA A 197 -6.42 14.95 -9.69
CA ALA A 197 -7.05 16.22 -9.29
C ALA A 197 -8.59 16.11 -9.16
N ASP A 198 -9.20 15.20 -9.94
CA ASP A 198 -10.65 15.02 -10.03
C ASP A 198 -11.18 13.93 -9.09
N GLY A 199 -10.31 13.14 -8.44
CA GLY A 199 -10.68 12.05 -7.54
C GLY A 199 -9.90 10.77 -7.78
N LEU A 200 -10.46 9.64 -7.35
CA LEU A 200 -9.86 8.32 -7.50
C LEU A 200 -10.14 7.73 -8.89
N LEU A 201 -9.11 7.48 -9.67
CA LEU A 201 -9.15 6.79 -10.96
C LEU A 201 -8.90 5.30 -10.75
N LEU A 202 -9.86 4.45 -11.13
CA LEU A 202 -9.71 2.98 -11.11
C LEU A 202 -8.84 2.54 -12.28
N THR A 203 -7.57 2.26 -12.05
CA THR A 203 -6.60 1.93 -13.11
C THR A 203 -6.53 0.44 -13.41
N GLU A 204 -6.69 -0.41 -12.39
CA GLU A 204 -6.57 -1.86 -12.56
C GLU A 204 -7.62 -2.63 -11.75
N ILE A 205 -8.01 -3.81 -12.27
CA ILE A 205 -8.76 -4.82 -11.54
C ILE A 205 -8.06 -6.17 -11.60
N ALA A 206 -8.23 -7.01 -10.58
CA ALA A 206 -7.65 -8.34 -10.58
C ALA A 206 -8.37 -9.27 -11.56
N PRO A 207 -7.67 -10.24 -12.19
CA PRO A 207 -8.32 -11.30 -12.94
C PRO A 207 -9.35 -12.03 -12.08
N GLY A 208 -10.55 -12.27 -12.63
CA GLY A 208 -11.65 -12.97 -11.95
C GLY A 208 -12.62 -12.05 -11.19
N ILE A 209 -12.35 -10.76 -11.09
CA ILE A 209 -13.17 -9.76 -10.40
C ILE A 209 -14.20 -9.16 -11.38
N ASP A 210 -15.46 -9.10 -10.93
CA ASP A 210 -16.53 -8.38 -11.60
C ASP A 210 -16.55 -6.92 -11.17
N LEU A 211 -16.50 -6.00 -12.15
CA LEU A 211 -16.43 -4.56 -11.88
C LEU A 211 -17.64 -4.05 -11.08
N GLN A 212 -18.85 -4.48 -11.45
CA GLN A 212 -20.05 -4.00 -10.77
C GLN A 212 -20.19 -4.59 -9.37
N LYS A 213 -20.20 -5.92 -9.28
CA LYS A 213 -20.48 -6.66 -8.05
C LYS A 213 -19.35 -6.52 -7.02
N ASP A 214 -18.09 -6.70 -7.47
CA ASP A 214 -16.97 -6.84 -6.56
C ASP A 214 -16.25 -5.52 -6.29
N ILE A 215 -16.50 -4.46 -7.10
CA ILE A 215 -15.91 -3.14 -6.92
C ILE A 215 -17.00 -2.10 -6.60
N LEU A 216 -17.87 -1.77 -7.58
CA LEU A 216 -18.78 -0.62 -7.46
C LEU A 216 -19.81 -0.81 -6.34
N ASP A 217 -20.40 -2.01 -6.20
CA ASP A 217 -21.36 -2.31 -5.13
C ASP A 217 -20.70 -2.35 -3.75
N GLN A 218 -19.38 -2.50 -3.67
CA GLN A 218 -18.59 -2.52 -2.43
C GLN A 218 -18.00 -1.17 -2.03
N MET A 219 -18.25 -0.12 -2.83
CA MET A 219 -17.92 1.27 -2.54
C MET A 219 -19.18 2.05 -2.16
N GLU A 220 -19.04 3.19 -1.49
CA GLU A 220 -20.16 4.13 -1.24
C GLU A 220 -20.22 5.24 -2.30
N PHE A 221 -19.22 5.32 -3.18
CA PHE A 221 -19.15 6.28 -4.28
C PHE A 221 -18.62 5.59 -5.54
N ALA A 222 -18.89 6.17 -6.69
CA ALA A 222 -18.33 5.71 -7.96
C ALA A 222 -16.93 6.34 -8.17
N PRO A 223 -15.88 5.55 -8.43
CA PRO A 223 -14.58 6.07 -8.84
C PRO A 223 -14.67 6.55 -10.30
N ILE A 224 -13.64 7.28 -10.74
CA ILE A 224 -13.45 7.59 -12.15
C ILE A 224 -13.04 6.30 -12.86
N ILE A 225 -13.76 5.94 -13.91
CA ILE A 225 -13.45 4.76 -14.74
C ILE A 225 -12.87 5.28 -16.06
N PRO A 226 -11.66 4.79 -16.46
CA PRO A 226 -11.06 5.22 -17.73
C PRO A 226 -11.90 4.77 -18.92
N GLU A 227 -11.81 5.50 -20.03
CA GLU A 227 -12.42 5.09 -21.29
C GLU A 227 -11.87 3.71 -21.71
N GLY A 228 -12.75 2.76 -22.00
CA GLY A 228 -12.40 1.37 -22.26
C GLY A 228 -12.28 0.48 -21.03
N GLY A 229 -12.49 1.02 -19.82
CA GLY A 229 -12.44 0.30 -18.54
C GLY A 229 -11.03 0.19 -17.94
N PRO A 230 -10.94 -0.31 -16.70
CA PRO A 230 -9.65 -0.54 -16.03
C PRO A 230 -8.88 -1.70 -16.69
N LYS A 231 -7.55 -1.65 -16.64
CA LYS A 231 -6.69 -2.75 -17.09
C LYS A 231 -6.77 -3.93 -16.13
N LEU A 232 -6.32 -5.10 -16.57
CA LEU A 232 -6.07 -6.20 -15.65
C LEU A 232 -4.73 -6.01 -14.94
N MET A 233 -4.68 -6.34 -13.64
CA MET A 233 -3.40 -6.47 -12.93
C MET A 233 -2.52 -7.50 -13.62
N PRO A 234 -1.17 -7.39 -13.53
CA PRO A 234 -0.26 -8.35 -14.12
C PRO A 234 -0.56 -9.79 -13.68
N ALA A 235 -0.80 -10.68 -14.65
CA ALA A 235 -1.25 -12.06 -14.37
C ALA A 235 -0.23 -12.87 -13.56
N GLU A 236 1.05 -12.55 -13.67
CA GLU A 236 2.14 -13.22 -12.99
C GLU A 236 2.09 -13.09 -11.46
N ILE A 237 1.54 -12.00 -10.90
CA ILE A 237 1.44 -11.85 -9.43
C ILE A 237 0.38 -12.79 -8.82
N PHE A 238 -0.47 -13.39 -9.64
CA PHE A 238 -1.48 -14.38 -9.26
C PHE A 238 -1.00 -15.83 -9.44
N GLN A 239 0.28 -16.05 -9.66
CA GLN A 239 0.89 -17.37 -9.68
C GLN A 239 1.52 -17.70 -8.33
N GLU A 240 1.55 -18.97 -7.93
CA GLU A 240 2.15 -19.40 -6.66
C GLU A 240 3.62 -18.96 -6.56
N THR A 241 4.38 -19.18 -7.63
CA THR A 241 5.76 -18.67 -7.78
C THR A 241 5.75 -17.47 -8.71
N TRP A 242 6.40 -16.38 -8.30
CA TRP A 242 6.51 -15.18 -9.13
C TRP A 242 7.90 -15.06 -9.75
N GLY A 243 8.88 -14.40 -9.12
CA GLY A 243 10.22 -14.16 -9.67
C GLY A 243 10.30 -12.99 -10.66
N GLY A 244 9.19 -12.25 -10.84
CA GLY A 244 9.08 -11.18 -11.83
C GLY A 244 9.37 -9.77 -11.31
N LEU A 245 9.55 -9.57 -10.01
CA LEU A 245 9.72 -8.23 -9.42
C LEU A 245 10.91 -7.48 -10.03
N LYS A 246 11.99 -8.16 -10.36
CA LYS A 246 13.19 -7.55 -10.95
C LYS A 246 12.91 -6.74 -12.22
N ASN A 247 11.93 -7.14 -13.02
CA ASN A 247 11.54 -6.45 -14.25
C ASN A 247 10.95 -5.05 -13.97
N TYR A 248 10.33 -4.88 -12.81
CA TYR A 248 9.74 -3.61 -12.36
C TYR A 248 10.70 -2.80 -11.49
N PHE A 249 11.52 -3.48 -10.72
CA PHE A 249 12.38 -2.89 -9.71
C PHE A 249 13.58 -2.14 -10.30
N TYR A 250 14.12 -2.64 -11.42
CA TYR A 250 15.27 -2.07 -12.12
C TYR A 250 14.90 -1.28 -13.39
N SER A 251 13.59 -1.07 -13.65
CA SER A 251 13.08 -0.33 -14.81
C SER A 251 13.08 1.19 -14.59
#